data_a65552002439870d02e6fe908b777f18
#
_entry.id   a65552002439870d02e6fe908b777f18
#
_cell.length_a   1.000
_cell.length_b   1.000
_cell.length_c   1.000
_cell.angle_alpha   90.00
_cell.angle_beta   90.00
_cell.angle_gamma   90.00
#
_symmetry.space_group_name_H-M   'P 1'
#
loop_
_entity.id
_entity.type
_entity.pdbx_description
1 polymer ?
#
loop_
_entity_poly.entity_id
_entity_poly.type
_entity_poly.pdbx_seq_one_letter_code
_entity_poly.pdbx_strand_id
1 'polypeptide(L)'
;MIQVHVIHGISQLFLETTKNGLLKKQQIILYYEKAFDDSNLLDFELFDNGEISKGSIGKPDDCISCVSRSHAYNTICDLQSKYGAGDIVVIFPAYVEPRAIADYFVIMEDDREIMIMDIRTVSTALDCMSFLRDVTVEKLGEEMAKSEFLYRSIEYSDSVFLANHNRISPVSLEGVKEVLCQINSMVELFDLSDDGTLPISLSELPIFNFEDPTRFSPLTSESQITPYVGAQSERIVWRSITPMHPERFSRFIDENLEVIFRSRGNLWFANCIQNQIGWESFANVFSMDRLDTWEAIEISAENYLVLIIQSSRKSKEVIFADLDSCLFTASELASDASTWIQLPDPLYEAIQQRQESGE
;
A
#
# COMPACT_ATOMS: atom_id res chain seq x y z
N MET A 1 -9.41 0.87 28.34
CA MET A 1 -9.21 1.06 26.91
C MET A 1 -8.63 -0.23 26.31
N ILE A 2 -9.13 -0.66 25.17
CA ILE A 2 -8.65 -1.84 24.43
C ILE A 2 -7.49 -1.42 23.53
N GLN A 3 -6.42 -2.23 23.47
CA GLN A 3 -5.33 -2.09 22.52
C GLN A 3 -5.60 -3.01 21.33
N VAL A 4 -5.67 -2.45 20.13
CA VAL A 4 -6.01 -3.18 18.91
C VAL A 4 -4.74 -3.42 18.08
N HIS A 5 -4.43 -4.68 17.81
CA HIS A 5 -3.36 -5.10 16.92
C HIS A 5 -3.97 -5.56 15.59
N VAL A 6 -3.73 -4.82 14.54
CA VAL A 6 -4.27 -5.09 13.20
C VAL A 6 -3.24 -5.86 12.38
N ILE A 7 -3.65 -6.99 11.80
CA ILE A 7 -2.80 -7.81 10.93
C ILE A 7 -3.51 -7.99 9.59
N HIS A 8 -2.79 -7.74 8.52
CA HIS A 8 -3.22 -7.95 7.15
C HIS A 8 -2.33 -8.97 6.44
N GLY A 9 -2.79 -9.51 5.31
CA GLY A 9 -1.98 -10.37 4.47
C GLY A 9 -2.68 -10.72 3.17
N ILE A 10 -1.90 -11.08 2.17
CA ILE A 10 -2.41 -11.45 0.85
C ILE A 10 -2.79 -12.92 0.80
N SER A 11 -2.05 -13.75 1.51
CA SER A 11 -2.28 -15.19 1.52
C SER A 11 -3.12 -15.61 2.70
N GLN A 12 -4.31 -16.13 2.43
CA GLN A 12 -5.20 -16.70 3.42
C GLN A 12 -4.49 -17.78 4.27
N LEU A 13 -3.67 -18.62 3.63
CA LEU A 13 -2.91 -19.67 4.32
C LEU A 13 -1.96 -19.08 5.40
N PHE A 14 -1.29 -17.97 5.11
CA PHE A 14 -0.39 -17.34 6.08
C PHE A 14 -1.14 -16.60 7.17
N LEU A 15 -2.28 -16.01 6.87
CA LEU A 15 -3.15 -15.41 7.88
C LEU A 15 -3.67 -16.48 8.85
N GLU A 16 -4.09 -17.63 8.34
CA GLU A 16 -4.50 -18.75 9.17
C GLU A 16 -3.34 -19.32 10.02
N THR A 17 -2.15 -19.45 9.43
CA THR A 17 -0.95 -19.86 10.14
C THR A 17 -0.60 -18.89 11.26
N THR A 18 -0.65 -17.58 10.97
CA THR A 18 -0.42 -16.50 11.95
C THR A 18 -1.46 -16.54 13.06
N LYS A 19 -2.76 -16.71 12.73
CA LYS A 19 -3.83 -16.90 13.71
C LYS A 19 -3.51 -18.07 14.66
N ASN A 20 -3.14 -19.23 14.11
CA ASN A 20 -2.83 -20.42 14.90
C ASN A 20 -1.61 -20.23 15.82
N GLY A 21 -0.59 -19.49 15.36
CA GLY A 21 0.55 -19.12 16.19
C GLY A 21 0.17 -18.18 17.33
N LEU A 22 -0.65 -17.18 17.03
CA LEU A 22 -1.13 -16.21 18.02
C LEU A 22 -2.05 -16.81 19.07
N LEU A 23 -2.91 -17.76 18.70
CA LEU A 23 -3.81 -18.48 19.63
C LEU A 23 -3.08 -19.19 20.77
N LYS A 24 -1.77 -19.44 20.62
CA LYS A 24 -0.94 -19.99 21.70
C LYS A 24 -0.66 -19.00 22.83
N LYS A 25 -0.76 -17.68 22.54
CA LYS A 25 -0.35 -16.62 23.46
C LYS A 25 -1.44 -15.58 23.72
N GLN A 26 -2.36 -15.40 22.75
CA GLN A 26 -3.39 -14.38 22.79
C GLN A 26 -4.74 -14.98 23.17
N GLN A 27 -5.49 -14.26 23.99
CA GLN A 27 -6.79 -14.70 24.49
C GLN A 27 -7.95 -14.28 23.61
N ILE A 28 -7.81 -13.15 22.87
CA ILE A 28 -8.88 -12.60 22.06
C ILE A 28 -8.34 -12.33 20.66
N ILE A 29 -8.90 -13.04 19.66
CA ILE A 29 -8.56 -12.88 18.25
C ILE A 29 -9.86 -12.83 17.44
N LEU A 30 -10.04 -11.79 16.64
CA LEU A 30 -11.07 -11.68 15.63
C LEU A 30 -10.44 -11.91 14.26
N TYR A 31 -10.85 -12.96 13.59
CA TYR A 31 -10.30 -13.41 12.32
C TYR A 31 -11.36 -13.38 11.23
N TYR A 32 -11.01 -12.86 10.07
CA TYR A 32 -11.87 -12.81 8.90
C TYR A 32 -11.29 -13.61 7.75
N GLU A 33 -12.18 -14.26 7.03
CA GLU A 33 -11.89 -15.03 5.84
C GLU A 33 -12.92 -14.72 4.74
N LYS A 34 -12.49 -14.60 3.49
CA LYS A 34 -13.42 -14.49 2.37
C LYS A 34 -14.09 -15.83 2.15
N ALA A 35 -15.43 -15.86 2.06
CA ALA A 35 -16.16 -17.07 1.75
C ALA A 35 -15.71 -17.68 0.40
N PHE A 36 -15.64 -19.01 0.32
CA PHE A 36 -15.15 -19.72 -0.88
C PHE A 36 -16.09 -19.65 -2.09
N ASP A 37 -17.34 -19.26 -1.87
CA ASP A 37 -18.28 -19.00 -2.95
C ASP A 37 -18.05 -17.58 -3.51
N ASP A 38 -18.40 -17.34 -4.76
CA ASP A 38 -18.26 -16.04 -5.42
C ASP A 38 -19.12 -14.91 -4.78
N SER A 39 -19.66 -15.14 -3.59
CA SER A 39 -20.35 -14.14 -2.80
C SER A 39 -19.33 -13.21 -2.12
N ASN A 40 -19.65 -11.93 -2.00
CA ASN A 40 -18.86 -10.96 -1.20
C ASN A 40 -19.08 -11.13 0.30
N LEU A 41 -19.43 -12.36 0.75
CA LEU A 41 -19.58 -12.69 2.15
C LEU A 41 -18.21 -12.86 2.81
N LEU A 42 -18.11 -12.40 4.04
CA LEU A 42 -16.98 -12.65 4.90
C LEU A 42 -17.40 -13.57 6.04
N ASP A 43 -16.70 -14.67 6.17
CA ASP A 43 -16.78 -15.51 7.36
C ASP A 43 -15.89 -14.90 8.45
N PHE A 44 -16.33 -14.98 9.70
CA PHE A 44 -15.53 -14.56 10.84
C PHE A 44 -15.48 -15.62 11.91
N GLU A 45 -14.37 -15.64 12.66
CA GLU A 45 -14.17 -16.40 13.87
C GLU A 45 -13.72 -15.44 14.98
N LEU A 46 -14.46 -15.41 16.09
CA LEU A 46 -14.05 -14.74 17.29
C LEU A 46 -13.61 -15.77 18.33
N PHE A 47 -12.34 -15.73 18.69
CA PHE A 47 -11.75 -16.48 19.80
C PHE A 47 -11.76 -15.56 21.02
N ASP A 48 -12.48 -15.94 22.06
CA ASP A 48 -12.65 -15.15 23.28
C ASP A 48 -12.43 -16.01 24.52
N ASN A 49 -11.21 -15.97 25.05
CA ASN A 49 -10.81 -16.71 26.26
C ASN A 49 -11.16 -18.22 26.21
N GLY A 50 -10.96 -18.85 25.06
CA GLY A 50 -11.22 -20.28 24.83
C GLY A 50 -12.59 -20.59 24.27
N GLU A 51 -13.50 -19.63 24.19
CA GLU A 51 -14.77 -19.74 23.48
C GLU A 51 -14.56 -19.36 22.01
N ILE A 52 -15.28 -20.00 21.11
CA ILE A 52 -15.23 -19.73 19.67
C ILE A 52 -16.63 -19.41 19.17
N SER A 53 -16.82 -18.21 18.66
CA SER A 53 -18.03 -17.81 17.93
C SER A 53 -17.70 -17.66 16.45
N LYS A 54 -18.57 -18.15 15.58
CA LYS A 54 -18.42 -18.08 14.12
C LYS A 54 -19.67 -17.55 13.48
N GLY A 55 -19.53 -16.88 12.37
CA GLY A 55 -20.65 -16.39 11.58
C GLY A 55 -20.19 -15.84 10.24
N SER A 56 -21.16 -15.37 9.45
CA SER A 56 -20.91 -14.72 8.17
C SER A 56 -21.56 -13.34 8.18
N ILE A 57 -20.92 -12.37 7.56
CA ILE A 57 -21.37 -10.98 7.48
C ILE A 57 -21.31 -10.47 6.03
N GLY A 58 -22.13 -9.43 5.77
CA GLY A 58 -22.23 -8.83 4.45
C GLY A 58 -23.37 -9.40 3.59
N LYS A 59 -23.46 -8.87 2.39
CA LYS A 59 -24.35 -9.29 1.31
C LYS A 59 -23.55 -9.34 0.00
N PRO A 60 -24.02 -10.01 -1.04
CA PRO A 60 -23.28 -10.15 -2.30
C PRO A 60 -22.77 -8.86 -2.93
N ASP A 61 -23.49 -7.76 -2.74
CA ASP A 61 -23.14 -6.44 -3.32
C ASP A 61 -22.45 -5.50 -2.32
N ASP A 62 -22.18 -5.94 -1.10
CA ASP A 62 -21.55 -5.11 -0.08
C ASP A 62 -20.03 -4.96 -0.34
N CYS A 63 -19.50 -3.80 0.02
CA CYS A 63 -18.07 -3.57 0.07
C CYS A 63 -17.43 -4.36 1.23
N ILE A 64 -16.60 -5.36 0.94
CA ILE A 64 -15.92 -6.21 1.91
C ILE A 64 -15.19 -5.38 2.98
N SER A 65 -14.46 -4.36 2.56
CA SER A 65 -13.72 -3.48 3.47
C SER A 65 -14.66 -2.71 4.41
N CYS A 66 -15.80 -2.22 3.89
CA CYS A 66 -16.77 -1.48 4.70
C CYS A 66 -17.46 -2.37 5.74
N VAL A 67 -17.83 -3.59 5.35
CA VAL A 67 -18.52 -4.54 6.23
C VAL A 67 -17.56 -5.04 7.31
N SER A 68 -16.35 -5.45 6.95
CA SER A 68 -15.38 -5.97 7.91
C SER A 68 -14.96 -4.95 8.96
N ARG A 69 -14.66 -3.71 8.57
CA ARG A 69 -14.27 -2.66 9.53
C ARG A 69 -15.40 -2.28 10.49
N SER A 70 -16.63 -2.17 9.99
CA SER A 70 -17.79 -1.85 10.83
C SER A 70 -18.10 -2.98 11.81
N HIS A 71 -18.05 -4.25 11.37
CA HIS A 71 -18.23 -5.40 12.24
C HIS A 71 -17.10 -5.51 13.28
N ALA A 72 -15.84 -5.31 12.87
CA ALA A 72 -14.71 -5.33 13.80
C ALA A 72 -14.85 -4.27 14.88
N TYR A 73 -15.16 -3.04 14.49
CA TYR A 73 -15.38 -1.94 15.45
C TYR A 73 -16.46 -2.27 16.47
N ASN A 74 -17.64 -2.72 16.02
CA ASN A 74 -18.74 -3.07 16.91
C ASN A 74 -18.37 -4.22 17.85
N THR A 75 -17.70 -5.26 17.35
CA THR A 75 -17.22 -6.40 18.15
C THR A 75 -16.24 -5.94 19.24
N ILE A 76 -15.32 -5.02 18.90
CA ILE A 76 -14.38 -4.44 19.88
C ILE A 76 -15.12 -3.63 20.94
N CYS A 77 -16.15 -2.87 20.56
CA CYS A 77 -17.01 -2.15 21.52
C CYS A 77 -17.69 -3.10 22.51
N ASP A 78 -18.21 -4.25 22.03
CA ASP A 78 -18.84 -5.28 22.87
C ASP A 78 -17.82 -5.89 23.84
N LEU A 79 -16.62 -6.23 23.33
CA LEU A 79 -15.53 -6.77 24.14
C LEU A 79 -15.02 -5.75 25.17
N GLN A 80 -14.93 -4.48 24.81
CA GLN A 80 -14.60 -3.40 25.75
C GLN A 80 -15.64 -3.31 26.86
N SER A 81 -16.92 -3.40 26.52
CA SER A 81 -18.01 -3.40 27.50
C SER A 81 -17.94 -4.61 28.43
N LYS A 82 -17.47 -5.76 27.94
CA LYS A 82 -17.33 -7.01 28.70
C LYS A 82 -16.11 -7.02 29.62
N TYR A 83 -14.95 -6.52 29.12
CA TYR A 83 -13.66 -6.66 29.79
C TYR A 83 -13.06 -5.35 30.31
N GLY A 84 -13.50 -4.21 29.79
CA GLY A 84 -13.01 -2.87 30.16
C GLY A 84 -11.65 -2.51 29.54
N ALA A 85 -10.69 -3.44 29.51
CA ALA A 85 -9.36 -3.25 28.92
C ALA A 85 -8.76 -4.59 28.51
N GLY A 86 -7.78 -4.57 27.59
CA GLY A 86 -7.06 -5.74 27.12
C GLY A 86 -6.51 -5.57 25.72
N ASP A 87 -5.83 -6.60 25.22
CA ASP A 87 -5.28 -6.67 23.87
C ASP A 87 -6.18 -7.53 22.99
N ILE A 88 -6.53 -7.02 21.80
CA ILE A 88 -7.28 -7.73 20.78
C ILE A 88 -6.45 -7.76 19.50
N VAL A 89 -6.33 -8.93 18.89
CA VAL A 89 -5.78 -9.06 17.54
C VAL A 89 -6.94 -9.15 16.56
N VAL A 90 -6.93 -8.29 15.54
CA VAL A 90 -7.87 -8.37 14.42
C VAL A 90 -7.09 -8.73 13.16
N ILE A 91 -7.42 -9.85 12.56
CA ILE A 91 -6.79 -10.35 11.33
C ILE A 91 -7.77 -10.18 10.19
N PHE A 92 -7.44 -9.28 9.26
CA PHE A 92 -8.24 -9.01 8.08
C PHE A 92 -7.76 -9.84 6.89
N PRO A 93 -8.67 -10.26 5.99
CA PRO A 93 -8.31 -10.97 4.78
C PRO A 93 -7.58 -10.06 3.78
N ALA A 94 -7.02 -10.66 2.75
CA ALA A 94 -6.63 -9.95 1.55
C ALA A 94 -7.77 -9.04 1.05
N TYR A 95 -7.43 -7.92 0.40
CA TYR A 95 -8.38 -6.92 -0.14
C TYR A 95 -9.06 -6.00 0.89
N VAL A 96 -8.70 -6.08 2.15
CA VAL A 96 -9.10 -5.08 3.15
C VAL A 96 -7.92 -4.16 3.43
N GLU A 97 -7.98 -2.95 2.91
CA GLU A 97 -6.87 -1.99 2.96
C GLU A 97 -6.59 -1.55 4.41
N PRO A 98 -5.33 -1.65 4.91
CA PRO A 98 -4.97 -1.28 6.29
C PRO A 98 -5.36 0.16 6.64
N ARG A 99 -5.12 1.08 5.70
CA ARG A 99 -5.46 2.49 5.88
C ARG A 99 -6.96 2.69 6.11
N ALA A 100 -7.79 2.04 5.29
CA ALA A 100 -9.25 2.17 5.41
C ALA A 100 -9.78 1.70 6.78
N ILE A 101 -9.10 0.71 7.41
CA ILE A 101 -9.45 0.25 8.75
C ILE A 101 -9.01 1.28 9.80
N ALA A 102 -7.76 1.73 9.74
CA ALA A 102 -7.21 2.68 10.71
C ALA A 102 -7.96 4.01 10.67
N ASP A 103 -8.18 4.58 9.48
CA ASP A 103 -8.95 5.82 9.28
C ASP A 103 -10.37 5.67 9.91
N TYR A 104 -11.04 4.54 9.64
CA TYR A 104 -12.37 4.32 10.17
C TYR A 104 -12.39 4.25 11.71
N PHE A 105 -11.44 3.54 12.31
CA PHE A 105 -11.38 3.39 13.76
C PHE A 105 -11.08 4.72 14.45
N VAL A 106 -10.14 5.49 13.90
CA VAL A 106 -9.80 6.82 14.43
C VAL A 106 -11.00 7.77 14.35
N ILE A 107 -11.67 7.85 13.18
CA ILE A 107 -12.85 8.71 13.01
C ILE A 107 -13.96 8.32 13.99
N MET A 108 -14.20 7.02 14.18
CA MET A 108 -15.24 6.55 15.11
C MET A 108 -14.90 6.84 16.58
N GLU A 109 -13.62 6.94 16.94
CA GLU A 109 -13.18 7.30 18.30
C GLU A 109 -13.17 8.81 18.52
N ASP A 110 -12.85 9.63 17.50
CA ASP A 110 -12.88 11.10 17.59
C ASP A 110 -14.28 11.65 17.89
N ASP A 111 -15.34 10.95 17.47
CA ASP A 111 -16.73 11.30 17.75
C ASP A 111 -17.18 10.94 19.17
N ARG A 112 -16.30 10.34 20.01
CA ARG A 112 -16.62 9.89 21.38
C ARG A 112 -16.08 10.82 22.44
N GLU A 113 -16.84 11.00 23.52
CA GLU A 113 -16.38 11.72 24.72
C GLU A 113 -15.25 10.96 25.47
N ILE A 114 -15.23 9.63 25.36
CA ILE A 114 -14.25 8.75 26.01
C ILE A 114 -13.76 7.73 24.97
N MET A 115 -12.48 7.75 24.69
CA MET A 115 -11.82 6.78 23.82
C MET A 115 -11.89 5.38 24.45
N ILE A 116 -12.41 4.42 23.71
CA ILE A 116 -12.59 3.03 24.17
C ILE A 116 -11.54 2.07 23.61
N MET A 117 -10.96 2.39 22.46
CA MET A 117 -9.91 1.60 21.83
C MET A 117 -8.79 2.49 21.31
N ASP A 118 -7.64 1.89 21.10
CA ASP A 118 -6.46 2.49 20.46
C ASP A 118 -5.82 1.47 19.52
N ILE A 119 -5.49 1.89 18.30
CA ILE A 119 -4.74 1.04 17.36
C ILE A 119 -3.29 1.03 17.82
N ARG A 120 -2.86 -0.09 18.35
CA ARG A 120 -1.51 -0.25 18.89
C ARG A 120 -0.48 -0.56 17.81
N THR A 121 -0.82 -1.43 16.86
CA THR A 121 0.06 -1.83 15.76
C THR A 121 -0.72 -2.10 14.49
N VAL A 122 -0.10 -1.83 13.34
CA VAL A 122 -0.57 -2.28 12.03
C VAL A 122 0.54 -3.11 11.39
N SER A 123 0.25 -4.35 11.04
CA SER A 123 1.23 -5.31 10.54
C SER A 123 0.75 -6.01 9.28
N THR A 124 1.67 -6.38 8.40
CA THR A 124 1.41 -7.18 7.20
C THR A 124 2.13 -8.52 7.27
N ALA A 125 1.40 -9.62 7.06
CA ALA A 125 1.98 -10.95 6.89
C ALA A 125 2.27 -11.22 5.40
N LEU A 126 3.51 -11.58 5.08
CA LEU A 126 4.02 -11.67 3.73
C LEU A 126 4.73 -13.02 3.49
N ASP A 127 4.48 -13.63 2.32
CA ASP A 127 5.19 -14.84 1.88
C ASP A 127 6.44 -14.47 1.07
N CYS A 128 7.62 -14.73 1.64
CA CYS A 128 8.89 -14.48 0.96
C CYS A 128 9.07 -15.27 -0.34
N MET A 129 8.43 -16.44 -0.48
CA MET A 129 8.56 -17.26 -1.69
C MET A 129 7.80 -16.66 -2.89
N SER A 130 6.69 -15.99 -2.65
CA SER A 130 5.87 -15.40 -3.70
C SER A 130 6.11 -13.91 -3.90
N PHE A 131 6.63 -13.21 -2.90
CA PHE A 131 6.73 -11.75 -2.87
C PHE A 131 7.35 -11.13 -4.13
N LEU A 132 8.56 -11.58 -4.52
CA LEU A 132 9.24 -10.98 -5.69
C LEU A 132 8.45 -11.19 -6.98
N ARG A 133 7.72 -12.29 -7.12
CA ARG A 133 6.79 -12.51 -8.22
C ARG A 133 5.59 -11.58 -8.12
N ASP A 134 4.99 -11.49 -6.93
CA ASP A 134 3.75 -10.77 -6.69
C ASP A 134 3.91 -9.24 -6.85
N VAL A 135 5.13 -8.70 -6.60
CA VAL A 135 5.47 -7.29 -6.85
C VAL A 135 5.87 -6.98 -8.30
N THR A 136 6.13 -8.01 -9.14
CA THR A 136 6.60 -7.86 -10.52
C THR A 136 5.60 -8.40 -11.55
N VAL A 137 4.33 -8.54 -11.20
CA VAL A 137 3.32 -9.22 -12.02
C VAL A 137 3.23 -8.63 -13.43
N GLU A 138 3.41 -9.52 -14.42
CA GLU A 138 3.33 -9.18 -15.85
C GLU A 138 1.90 -9.27 -16.42
N LYS A 139 0.90 -9.69 -15.63
CA LYS A 139 -0.45 -10.01 -16.12
C LYS A 139 -1.53 -9.11 -15.57
N LEU A 140 -2.41 -8.67 -16.47
CA LEU A 140 -3.64 -7.92 -16.20
C LEU A 140 -4.71 -8.81 -15.52
N GLY A 141 -5.50 -8.25 -14.59
CA GLY A 141 -6.66 -8.91 -13.97
C GLY A 141 -6.58 -9.00 -12.44
N GLU A 142 -7.13 -10.08 -11.84
CA GLU A 142 -7.16 -10.26 -10.37
C GLU A 142 -5.77 -10.18 -9.71
N GLU A 143 -4.72 -10.57 -10.42
CA GLU A 143 -3.35 -10.52 -9.92
C GLU A 143 -2.81 -9.07 -9.80
N MET A 144 -3.33 -8.14 -10.59
CA MET A 144 -3.00 -6.70 -10.47
C MET A 144 -3.53 -6.10 -9.18
N ALA A 145 -4.77 -6.39 -8.85
CA ALA A 145 -5.36 -5.93 -7.59
C ALA A 145 -4.57 -6.43 -6.38
N LYS A 146 -3.97 -7.61 -6.47
CA LYS A 146 -3.11 -8.17 -5.42
C LYS A 146 -1.81 -7.39 -5.23
N SER A 147 -1.13 -7.03 -6.31
CA SER A 147 0.14 -6.28 -6.20
C SER A 147 -0.09 -4.88 -5.64
N GLU A 148 -1.07 -4.14 -6.13
CA GLU A 148 -1.45 -2.84 -5.58
C GLU A 148 -1.74 -2.93 -4.08
N PHE A 149 -2.56 -3.90 -3.71
CA PHE A 149 -2.93 -4.15 -2.33
C PHE A 149 -1.70 -4.46 -1.45
N LEU A 150 -0.76 -5.26 -1.96
CA LEU A 150 0.47 -5.60 -1.28
C LEU A 150 1.33 -4.36 -1.00
N TYR A 151 1.56 -3.52 -2.02
CA TYR A 151 2.31 -2.28 -1.85
C TYR A 151 1.65 -1.36 -0.82
N ARG A 152 0.34 -1.14 -0.90
CA ARG A 152 -0.39 -0.30 0.05
C ARG A 152 -0.35 -0.88 1.47
N SER A 153 -0.44 -2.19 1.61
CA SER A 153 -0.33 -2.85 2.91
C SER A 153 1.04 -2.64 3.53
N ILE A 154 2.13 -2.75 2.76
CA ILE A 154 3.50 -2.52 3.24
C ILE A 154 3.72 -1.04 3.55
N GLU A 155 3.28 -0.14 2.67
CA GLU A 155 3.40 1.32 2.87
C GLU A 155 2.76 1.76 4.20
N TYR A 156 1.68 1.12 4.60
CA TYR A 156 0.91 1.51 5.79
C TYR A 156 1.26 0.72 7.06
N SER A 157 2.12 -0.29 6.97
CA SER A 157 2.47 -1.13 8.11
C SER A 157 3.64 -0.58 8.93
N ASP A 158 3.58 -0.77 10.25
CA ASP A 158 4.72 -0.58 11.16
C ASP A 158 5.67 -1.76 11.12
N SER A 159 5.12 -2.95 10.87
CA SER A 159 5.89 -4.19 10.86
C SER A 159 5.43 -5.13 9.75
N VAL A 160 6.36 -5.93 9.23
CA VAL A 160 6.10 -7.01 8.28
C VAL A 160 6.59 -8.32 8.83
N PHE A 161 5.69 -9.31 8.86
CA PHE A 161 5.99 -10.67 9.27
C PHE A 161 6.37 -11.50 8.04
N LEU A 162 7.61 -11.98 7.99
CA LEU A 162 8.20 -12.70 6.88
C LEU A 162 7.98 -14.20 7.03
N ALA A 163 6.96 -14.74 6.37
CA ALA A 163 6.72 -16.19 6.31
C ALA A 163 7.61 -16.85 5.25
N ASN A 164 7.95 -18.14 5.45
CA ASN A 164 8.80 -18.93 4.54
C ASN A 164 10.18 -18.30 4.24
N HIS A 165 10.67 -17.41 5.08
CA HIS A 165 11.99 -16.78 4.94
C HIS A 165 13.13 -17.81 4.89
N ASN A 166 12.97 -18.95 5.59
CA ASN A 166 13.92 -20.06 5.63
C ASN A 166 13.86 -21.00 4.40
N ARG A 167 12.87 -20.81 3.50
CA ARG A 167 12.69 -21.64 2.29
C ARG A 167 13.25 -20.99 1.03
N ILE A 168 13.77 -19.78 1.12
CA ILE A 168 14.43 -19.08 0.02
C ILE A 168 15.93 -18.93 0.31
N SER A 169 16.71 -18.65 -0.74
CA SER A 169 18.16 -18.43 -0.54
C SER A 169 18.41 -17.16 0.28
N PRO A 170 19.53 -17.10 1.03
CA PRO A 170 19.89 -15.87 1.75
C PRO A 170 19.94 -14.63 0.85
N VAL A 171 20.42 -14.77 -0.39
CA VAL A 171 20.48 -13.68 -1.37
C VAL A 171 19.07 -13.22 -1.76
N SER A 172 18.15 -14.16 -1.97
CA SER A 172 16.75 -13.83 -2.27
C SER A 172 16.07 -13.17 -1.08
N LEU A 173 16.34 -13.61 0.14
CA LEU A 173 15.79 -13.01 1.36
C LEU A 173 16.27 -11.56 1.53
N GLU A 174 17.56 -11.32 1.32
CA GLU A 174 18.09 -9.94 1.35
C GLU A 174 17.45 -9.06 0.28
N GLY A 175 17.21 -9.59 -0.93
CA GLY A 175 16.48 -8.87 -1.98
C GLY A 175 15.02 -8.54 -1.59
N VAL A 176 14.32 -9.46 -0.92
CA VAL A 176 12.99 -9.20 -0.35
C VAL A 176 13.04 -8.07 0.67
N LYS A 177 13.94 -8.17 1.65
CA LYS A 177 14.11 -7.15 2.71
C LYS A 177 14.47 -5.78 2.13
N GLU A 178 15.33 -5.76 1.12
CA GLU A 178 15.72 -4.53 0.40
C GLU A 178 14.51 -3.83 -0.22
N VAL A 179 13.69 -4.56 -1.00
CA VAL A 179 12.50 -3.98 -1.64
C VAL A 179 11.50 -3.48 -0.59
N LEU A 180 11.27 -4.24 0.48
CA LEU A 180 10.40 -3.83 1.58
C LEU A 180 10.86 -2.51 2.22
N CYS A 181 12.15 -2.39 2.55
CA CYS A 181 12.71 -1.17 3.13
C CYS A 181 12.69 0.02 2.15
N GLN A 182 12.71 -0.23 0.84
CA GLN A 182 12.55 0.84 -0.15
C GLN A 182 11.11 1.30 -0.30
N ILE A 183 10.14 0.40 -0.14
CA ILE A 183 8.71 0.74 -0.13
C ILE A 183 8.39 1.55 1.14
N ASN A 184 8.82 1.06 2.28
CA ASN A 184 8.62 1.71 3.58
C ASN A 184 9.89 1.63 4.43
N SER A 185 10.62 2.73 4.52
CA SER A 185 11.90 2.79 5.24
C SER A 185 11.77 2.72 6.76
N MET A 186 10.55 2.88 7.29
CA MET A 186 10.26 2.86 8.72
C MET A 186 9.76 1.49 9.19
N VAL A 187 9.52 0.55 8.27
CA VAL A 187 8.97 -0.76 8.60
C VAL A 187 10.00 -1.63 9.33
N GLU A 188 9.56 -2.29 10.41
CA GLU A 188 10.35 -3.31 11.08
C GLU A 188 10.00 -4.71 10.53
N LEU A 189 11.03 -5.52 10.28
CA LEU A 189 10.90 -6.84 9.67
C LEU A 189 11.10 -7.93 10.71
N PHE A 190 10.16 -8.86 10.80
CA PHE A 190 10.18 -9.96 11.74
C PHE A 190 10.02 -11.30 11.04
N ASP A 191 10.93 -12.22 11.29
CA ASP A 191 10.86 -13.58 10.74
C ASP A 191 9.75 -14.38 11.45
N LEU A 192 8.71 -14.78 10.71
CA LEU A 192 7.62 -15.60 11.21
C LEU A 192 8.01 -17.08 11.18
N SER A 193 7.87 -17.79 12.29
CA SER A 193 8.13 -19.23 12.32
C SER A 193 7.10 -20.01 11.50
N ASP A 194 7.45 -21.22 11.07
CA ASP A 194 6.59 -22.08 10.23
C ASP A 194 5.22 -22.42 10.90
N ASP A 195 5.14 -22.33 12.21
CA ASP A 195 3.92 -22.56 13.00
C ASP A 195 3.15 -21.26 13.31
N GLY A 196 3.55 -20.12 12.71
CA GLY A 196 2.92 -18.82 12.88
C GLY A 196 3.30 -18.10 14.20
N THR A 197 4.21 -18.64 14.99
CA THR A 197 4.63 -17.98 16.23
C THR A 197 5.49 -16.77 15.91
N LEU A 198 5.12 -15.61 16.47
CA LEU A 198 5.92 -14.39 16.38
C LEU A 198 7.17 -14.48 17.24
N PRO A 199 8.32 -13.95 16.76
CA PRO A 199 9.59 -13.98 17.50
C PRO A 199 9.57 -13.08 18.75
N ILE A 200 8.68 -12.10 18.79
CA ILE A 200 8.49 -11.13 19.87
C ILE A 200 7.04 -11.11 20.34
N SER A 201 6.77 -10.47 21.47
CA SER A 201 5.40 -10.23 21.92
C SER A 201 4.76 -9.06 21.14
N LEU A 202 3.43 -9.03 21.06
CA LEU A 202 2.72 -7.93 20.40
C LEU A 202 2.99 -6.57 21.04
N SER A 203 3.24 -6.54 22.36
CA SER A 203 3.58 -5.32 23.09
C SER A 203 4.96 -4.74 22.76
N GLU A 204 5.83 -5.54 22.14
CA GLU A 204 7.18 -5.14 21.69
C GLU A 204 7.19 -4.66 20.24
N LEU A 205 6.09 -4.82 19.50
CA LEU A 205 5.96 -4.30 18.14
C LEU A 205 5.97 -2.76 18.13
N PRO A 206 6.42 -2.14 17.02
CA PRO A 206 6.35 -0.70 16.84
C PRO A 206 4.94 -0.17 17.07
N ILE A 207 4.85 0.99 17.73
CA ILE A 207 3.58 1.62 18.03
C ILE A 207 3.08 2.36 16.79
N PHE A 208 1.85 2.07 16.40
CA PHE A 208 1.18 2.80 15.35
C PHE A 208 0.97 4.26 15.75
N ASN A 209 1.39 5.18 14.89
CA ASN A 209 1.14 6.60 15.06
C ASN A 209 0.33 7.14 13.87
N PHE A 210 -0.97 7.33 14.07
CA PHE A 210 -1.88 7.84 13.03
C PHE A 210 -1.52 9.25 12.58
N GLU A 211 -1.00 10.08 13.47
CA GLU A 211 -0.64 11.48 13.18
C GLU A 211 0.66 11.63 12.40
N ASP A 212 1.41 10.54 12.19
CA ASP A 212 2.65 10.61 11.43
C ASP A 212 2.36 10.84 9.93
N PRO A 213 2.67 12.03 9.39
CA PRO A 213 2.38 12.33 7.99
C PRO A 213 3.15 11.45 7.00
N THR A 214 4.26 10.84 7.43
CA THR A 214 5.07 9.97 6.56
C THR A 214 4.35 8.65 6.25
N ARG A 215 3.39 8.24 7.06
CA ARG A 215 2.56 7.04 6.85
C ARG A 215 1.67 7.13 5.63
N PHE A 216 1.19 8.32 5.32
CA PHE A 216 0.31 8.53 4.16
C PHE A 216 1.09 8.50 2.83
N SER A 217 2.39 8.63 2.90
CA SER A 217 3.28 8.62 1.75
C SER A 217 4.71 8.23 2.11
N PRO A 218 4.97 7.04 2.66
CA PRO A 218 6.31 6.66 3.08
C PRO A 218 7.29 6.66 1.90
N LEU A 219 6.81 6.37 0.69
CA LEU A 219 7.62 6.43 -0.51
C LEU A 219 8.11 7.85 -0.83
N THR A 220 7.28 8.88 -0.59
CA THR A 220 7.64 10.28 -0.86
C THR A 220 8.36 10.95 0.31
N SER A 221 8.46 10.30 1.48
CA SER A 221 9.23 10.84 2.59
C SER A 221 10.71 10.97 2.24
N GLU A 222 11.36 12.03 2.70
CA GLU A 222 12.79 12.30 2.44
C GLU A 222 13.75 11.42 3.26
N SER A 223 13.24 10.37 3.90
CA SER A 223 14.07 9.44 4.67
C SER A 223 15.16 8.84 3.78
N GLN A 224 16.41 9.04 4.20
CA GLN A 224 17.57 8.47 3.52
C GLN A 224 17.57 6.96 3.72
N ILE A 225 17.30 6.21 2.66
CA ILE A 225 17.51 4.78 2.64
C ILE A 225 18.99 4.55 2.40
N THR A 226 19.65 3.85 3.31
CA THR A 226 21.02 3.40 3.10
C THR A 226 20.99 2.31 2.01
N PRO A 227 21.61 2.52 0.84
CA PRO A 227 21.64 1.50 -0.19
C PRO A 227 22.31 0.24 0.32
N TYR A 228 21.69 -0.92 0.11
CA TYR A 228 22.37 -2.20 0.32
C TYR A 228 23.49 -2.38 -0.70
N VAL A 229 24.64 -2.82 -0.28
CA VAL A 229 25.75 -3.13 -1.19
C VAL A 229 25.38 -4.36 -2.03
N GLY A 230 25.28 -4.17 -3.35
CA GLY A 230 24.85 -5.24 -4.27
C GLY A 230 23.34 -5.23 -4.57
N ALA A 231 22.65 -4.16 -4.19
CA ALA A 231 21.23 -3.96 -4.46
C ALA A 231 20.86 -4.18 -5.94
N GLN A 232 19.78 -4.94 -6.16
CA GLN A 232 19.17 -5.09 -7.49
C GLN A 232 18.08 -4.06 -7.75
N SER A 233 17.68 -3.31 -6.74
CA SER A 233 16.72 -2.23 -6.79
C SER A 233 17.28 -0.96 -6.20
N GLU A 234 16.84 0.18 -6.67
CA GLU A 234 17.27 1.50 -6.20
C GLU A 234 16.05 2.42 -6.09
N ARG A 235 15.95 3.14 -4.98
CA ARG A 235 14.99 4.23 -4.84
C ARG A 235 15.63 5.51 -5.33
N ILE A 236 14.99 6.15 -6.30
CA ILE A 236 15.44 7.38 -6.91
C ILE A 236 14.38 8.47 -6.79
N VAL A 237 14.82 9.72 -6.69
CA VAL A 237 13.96 10.91 -6.67
C VAL A 237 14.32 11.79 -7.86
N TRP A 238 13.33 12.11 -8.67
CA TRP A 238 13.47 13.00 -9.82
C TRP A 238 12.57 14.21 -9.66
N ARG A 239 13.08 15.39 -10.00
CA ARG A 239 12.35 16.66 -9.94
C ARG A 239 12.62 17.53 -11.17
N SER A 240 11.60 18.29 -11.60
CA SER A 240 11.75 19.28 -12.65
C SER A 240 10.71 20.39 -12.51
N ILE A 241 11.15 21.62 -12.76
CA ILE A 241 10.29 22.81 -12.83
C ILE A 241 9.83 23.13 -14.26
N THR A 242 9.96 22.18 -15.19
CA THR A 242 9.53 22.31 -16.58
C THR A 242 8.34 21.39 -16.82
N PRO A 243 7.26 21.87 -17.46
CA PRO A 243 6.10 21.02 -17.72
C PRO A 243 6.45 19.83 -18.62
N MET A 244 5.75 18.72 -18.42
CA MET A 244 5.87 17.50 -19.21
C MET A 244 4.98 17.53 -20.44
N HIS A 245 5.44 16.92 -21.52
CA HIS A 245 4.67 16.65 -22.70
C HIS A 245 3.90 15.32 -22.53
N PRO A 246 2.57 15.29 -22.58
CA PRO A 246 1.79 14.10 -22.22
C PRO A 246 2.09 12.88 -23.11
N GLU A 247 2.24 13.04 -24.43
CA GLU A 247 2.57 11.92 -25.31
C GLU A 247 3.98 11.36 -25.08
N ARG A 248 4.95 12.22 -24.70
CA ARG A 248 6.31 11.75 -24.40
C ARG A 248 6.34 10.97 -23.10
N PHE A 249 5.56 11.43 -22.11
CA PHE A 249 5.42 10.70 -20.86
C PHE A 249 4.66 9.37 -21.04
N SER A 250 3.63 9.32 -21.89
CA SER A 250 2.99 8.05 -22.26
C SER A 250 3.98 7.04 -22.83
N ARG A 251 4.85 7.47 -23.74
CA ARG A 251 5.93 6.61 -24.26
C ARG A 251 6.92 6.18 -23.17
N PHE A 252 7.29 7.10 -22.28
CA PHE A 252 8.14 6.76 -21.13
C PHE A 252 7.53 5.62 -20.31
N ILE A 253 6.22 5.66 -20.06
CA ILE A 253 5.51 4.61 -19.33
C ILE A 253 5.59 3.28 -20.08
N ASP A 254 5.26 3.26 -21.37
CA ASP A 254 5.31 2.05 -22.19
C ASP A 254 6.71 1.39 -22.22
N GLU A 255 7.78 2.21 -22.18
CA GLU A 255 9.16 1.75 -22.28
C GLU A 255 9.81 1.39 -20.94
N ASN A 256 9.26 1.87 -19.82
CA ASN A 256 9.94 1.80 -18.51
C ASN A 256 9.13 1.12 -17.41
N LEU A 257 7.83 0.94 -17.57
CA LEU A 257 6.98 0.43 -16.47
C LEU A 257 7.43 -0.95 -15.98
N GLU A 258 7.93 -1.82 -16.87
CA GLU A 258 8.46 -3.15 -16.51
C GLU A 258 9.69 -3.13 -15.58
N VAL A 259 10.41 -2.02 -15.52
CA VAL A 259 11.60 -1.87 -14.65
C VAL A 259 11.33 -0.99 -13.44
N ILE A 260 10.12 -0.44 -13.32
CA ILE A 260 9.69 0.37 -12.20
C ILE A 260 8.77 -0.47 -11.32
N PHE A 261 9.25 -0.88 -10.15
CA PHE A 261 8.44 -1.63 -9.19
C PHE A 261 7.32 -0.79 -8.59
N ARG A 262 7.63 0.45 -8.27
CA ARG A 262 6.73 1.40 -7.64
C ARG A 262 7.12 2.80 -8.04
N SER A 263 6.16 3.65 -8.34
CA SER A 263 6.40 5.09 -8.38
C SER A 263 5.24 5.87 -7.80
N ARG A 264 5.53 7.04 -7.26
CA ARG A 264 4.55 7.96 -6.72
C ARG A 264 5.04 9.39 -6.81
N GLY A 265 4.10 10.30 -6.96
CA GLY A 265 4.43 11.73 -6.94
C GLY A 265 3.41 12.59 -7.61
N ASN A 266 3.85 13.76 -8.02
CA ASN A 266 3.04 14.76 -8.67
C ASN A 266 3.65 15.14 -10.00
N LEU A 267 2.81 15.27 -11.01
CA LEU A 267 3.20 15.64 -12.36
C LEU A 267 2.56 16.97 -12.76
N TRP A 268 3.30 17.71 -13.55
CA TRP A 268 2.87 18.96 -14.14
C TRP A 268 2.87 18.85 -15.66
N PHE A 269 1.69 18.59 -16.25
CA PHE A 269 1.52 18.45 -17.70
C PHE A 269 1.23 19.78 -18.37
N ALA A 270 1.76 19.99 -19.58
CA ALA A 270 1.57 21.19 -20.36
C ALA A 270 0.11 21.40 -20.81
N ASN A 271 -0.65 20.33 -21.07
CA ASN A 271 -2.06 20.39 -21.42
C ASN A 271 -2.98 20.62 -20.20
N CYS A 272 -2.43 20.58 -18.98
CA CYS A 272 -3.16 20.77 -17.73
C CYS A 272 -2.37 21.64 -16.73
N ILE A 273 -1.80 22.75 -17.20
CA ILE A 273 -0.80 23.56 -16.48
C ILE A 273 -1.26 24.13 -15.13
N GLN A 274 -2.57 24.27 -14.93
CA GLN A 274 -3.12 24.83 -13.70
C GLN A 274 -3.26 23.81 -12.58
N ASN A 275 -3.34 22.53 -12.90
CA ASN A 275 -3.60 21.49 -11.94
C ASN A 275 -2.38 20.62 -11.67
N GLN A 276 -2.29 20.18 -10.44
CA GLN A 276 -1.42 19.08 -10.05
C GLN A 276 -2.05 17.77 -10.49
N ILE A 277 -1.27 16.88 -11.06
CA ILE A 277 -1.69 15.53 -11.40
C ILE A 277 -0.99 14.56 -10.45
N GLY A 278 -1.78 13.92 -9.59
CA GLY A 278 -1.29 12.81 -8.76
C GLY A 278 -0.94 11.62 -9.63
N TRP A 279 0.19 11.01 -9.38
CA TRP A 279 0.69 9.84 -10.08
C TRP A 279 1.00 8.71 -9.12
N GLU A 280 0.55 7.52 -9.45
CA GLU A 280 0.93 6.28 -8.78
C GLU A 280 1.14 5.16 -9.79
N SER A 281 2.16 4.32 -9.59
CA SER A 281 2.28 3.04 -10.29
C SER A 281 2.64 1.91 -9.33
N PHE A 282 2.10 0.74 -9.62
CA PHE A 282 2.35 -0.52 -8.91
C PHE A 282 2.69 -1.56 -9.96
N ALA A 283 3.96 -1.95 -10.07
CA ALA A 283 4.42 -2.77 -11.18
C ALA A 283 3.92 -2.21 -12.53
N ASN A 284 3.20 -2.99 -13.31
CA ASN A 284 2.71 -2.61 -14.65
C ASN A 284 1.38 -1.84 -14.65
N VAL A 285 0.91 -1.41 -13.47
CA VAL A 285 -0.34 -0.66 -13.32
C VAL A 285 -0.04 0.74 -12.88
N PHE A 286 -0.81 1.70 -13.38
CA PHE A 286 -0.73 3.07 -12.90
C PHE A 286 -2.11 3.69 -12.73
N SER A 287 -2.17 4.69 -11.88
CA SER A 287 -3.31 5.60 -11.73
C SER A 287 -2.85 7.05 -11.82
N MET A 288 -3.76 7.89 -12.29
CA MET A 288 -3.58 9.33 -12.35
C MET A 288 -4.85 10.02 -11.85
N ASP A 289 -4.69 10.96 -10.94
CA ASP A 289 -5.78 11.75 -10.40
C ASP A 289 -5.53 13.23 -10.60
N ARG A 290 -6.55 13.95 -11.04
CA ARG A 290 -6.50 15.41 -11.11
C ARG A 290 -6.73 15.96 -9.71
N LEU A 291 -5.69 16.57 -9.15
CA LEU A 291 -5.70 17.19 -7.84
C LEU A 291 -6.08 18.69 -7.93
N ASP A 292 -5.91 19.40 -6.83
CA ASP A 292 -6.15 20.84 -6.76
C ASP A 292 -5.24 21.63 -7.70
N THR A 293 -5.58 22.90 -7.91
CA THR A 293 -4.71 23.81 -8.67
C THR A 293 -3.48 24.17 -7.85
N TRP A 294 -2.35 24.40 -8.52
CA TRP A 294 -1.11 24.85 -7.87
C TRP A 294 -1.31 26.12 -7.04
N GLU A 295 -2.16 27.03 -7.51
CA GLU A 295 -2.51 28.25 -6.79
C GLU A 295 -3.26 27.97 -5.49
N ALA A 296 -4.20 27.02 -5.50
CA ALA A 296 -5.00 26.67 -4.33
C ALA A 296 -4.18 26.03 -3.19
N ILE A 297 -3.11 25.33 -3.54
CA ILE A 297 -2.21 24.71 -2.56
C ILE A 297 -0.99 25.57 -2.23
N GLU A 298 -0.90 26.79 -2.80
CA GLU A 298 0.20 27.75 -2.57
C GLU A 298 1.60 27.19 -2.84
N ILE A 299 1.73 26.26 -3.78
CA ILE A 299 2.99 25.62 -4.16
C ILE A 299 3.32 25.96 -5.61
N SER A 300 4.60 26.19 -5.91
CA SER A 300 5.08 26.34 -7.28
C SER A 300 4.92 25.05 -8.07
N ALA A 301 4.46 25.15 -9.32
CA ALA A 301 4.32 24.00 -10.18
C ALA A 301 5.65 23.29 -10.42
N GLU A 302 5.69 22.00 -10.11
CA GLU A 302 6.87 21.14 -10.32
C GLU A 302 6.46 19.70 -10.60
N ASN A 303 7.32 18.97 -11.28
CA ASN A 303 7.26 17.52 -11.31
C ASN A 303 8.08 16.97 -10.15
N TYR A 304 7.52 16.05 -9.42
CA TYR A 304 8.18 15.33 -8.34
C TYR A 304 7.80 13.86 -8.42
N LEU A 305 8.76 12.99 -8.68
CA LEU A 305 8.57 11.54 -8.71
C LEU A 305 9.58 10.85 -7.81
N VAL A 306 9.09 9.93 -7.01
CA VAL A 306 9.89 8.91 -6.33
C VAL A 306 9.64 7.59 -7.02
N LEU A 307 10.69 6.90 -7.42
CA LEU A 307 10.61 5.62 -8.12
C LEU A 307 11.47 4.57 -7.40
N ILE A 308 11.00 3.35 -7.32
CA ILE A 308 11.79 2.17 -6.99
C ILE A 308 12.02 1.43 -8.30
N ILE A 309 13.26 1.38 -8.76
CA ILE A 309 13.64 0.80 -10.05
C ILE A 309 14.46 -0.47 -9.88
N GLN A 310 14.37 -1.37 -10.85
CA GLN A 310 15.25 -2.52 -10.97
C GLN A 310 16.58 -2.09 -11.60
N SER A 311 17.50 -1.64 -10.76
CA SER A 311 18.79 -1.04 -11.18
C SER A 311 19.68 -2.01 -11.98
N SER A 312 19.48 -3.34 -11.82
CA SER A 312 20.16 -4.37 -12.60
C SER A 312 19.71 -4.43 -14.07
N ARG A 313 18.52 -3.91 -14.41
CA ARG A 313 17.99 -3.85 -15.78
C ARG A 313 18.19 -2.49 -16.44
N LYS A 314 18.00 -1.40 -15.70
CA LYS A 314 18.12 -0.03 -16.18
C LYS A 314 18.68 0.89 -15.10
N SER A 315 19.75 1.63 -15.40
CA SER A 315 20.36 2.51 -14.41
C SER A 315 19.54 3.77 -14.20
N LYS A 316 19.74 4.41 -13.04
CA LYS A 316 19.08 5.66 -12.66
C LYS A 316 19.36 6.79 -13.67
N GLU A 317 20.59 6.87 -14.21
CA GLU A 317 20.97 7.88 -15.18
C GLU A 317 20.15 7.75 -16.46
N VAL A 318 19.87 6.52 -16.90
CA VAL A 318 19.03 6.26 -18.08
C VAL A 318 17.58 6.65 -17.79
N ILE A 319 17.03 6.25 -16.63
CA ILE A 319 15.66 6.65 -16.24
C ILE A 319 15.53 8.18 -16.15
N PHE A 320 16.53 8.86 -15.61
CA PHE A 320 16.51 10.33 -15.55
C PHE A 320 16.57 10.96 -16.94
N ALA A 321 17.42 10.45 -17.83
CA ALA A 321 17.49 10.93 -19.20
C ALA A 321 16.17 10.71 -19.96
N ASP A 322 15.51 9.59 -19.73
CA ASP A 322 14.20 9.30 -20.33
C ASP A 322 13.12 10.26 -19.79
N LEU A 323 13.09 10.51 -18.48
CA LEU A 323 12.18 11.50 -17.86
C LEU A 323 12.47 12.93 -18.35
N ASP A 324 13.74 13.31 -18.44
CA ASP A 324 14.14 14.63 -18.95
C ASP A 324 13.72 14.80 -20.42
N SER A 325 13.72 13.73 -21.22
CA SER A 325 13.23 13.75 -22.58
C SER A 325 11.73 13.99 -22.72
N CYS A 326 10.97 13.76 -21.64
CA CYS A 326 9.53 14.05 -21.58
C CYS A 326 9.25 15.54 -21.37
N LEU A 327 10.21 16.33 -20.91
CA LEU A 327 10.02 17.74 -20.61
C LEU A 327 9.87 18.58 -21.89
N PHE A 328 9.18 19.70 -21.77
CA PHE A 328 9.11 20.68 -22.83
C PHE A 328 10.50 21.22 -23.16
N THR A 329 10.78 21.34 -24.44
CA THR A 329 11.98 21.99 -24.97
C THR A 329 11.87 23.53 -24.84
N ALA A 330 12.98 24.23 -24.93
CA ALA A 330 12.99 25.68 -24.91
C ALA A 330 12.12 26.32 -26.04
N SER A 331 12.03 25.65 -27.20
CA SER A 331 11.18 26.12 -28.32
C SER A 331 9.69 25.92 -28.04
N GLU A 332 9.31 24.82 -27.37
CA GLU A 332 7.92 24.58 -26.96
C GLU A 332 7.50 25.56 -25.85
N LEU A 333 8.37 25.81 -24.88
CA LEU A 333 8.12 26.81 -23.83
C LEU A 333 7.97 28.24 -24.38
N ALA A 334 8.61 28.56 -25.50
CA ALA A 334 8.49 29.86 -26.17
C ALA A 334 7.22 29.97 -27.05
N SER A 335 6.48 28.88 -27.26
CA SER A 335 5.22 28.89 -28.00
C SER A 335 4.06 29.44 -27.17
N ASP A 336 2.94 29.78 -27.81
CA ASP A 336 1.75 30.27 -27.11
C ASP A 336 1.16 29.15 -26.22
N ALA A 337 0.96 29.43 -24.94
CA ALA A 337 0.36 28.52 -23.97
C ALA A 337 -1.02 27.99 -24.40
N SER A 338 -1.76 28.71 -25.24
CA SER A 338 -3.03 28.23 -25.80
C SER A 338 -2.85 26.99 -26.70
N THR A 339 -1.65 26.77 -27.25
CA THR A 339 -1.34 25.59 -28.06
C THR A 339 -1.06 24.35 -27.18
N TRP A 340 -0.62 24.55 -25.94
CA TRP A 340 -0.28 23.46 -25.02
C TRP A 340 -1.53 22.70 -24.60
N ILE A 341 -2.64 23.41 -24.36
CA ILE A 341 -3.95 22.83 -23.95
C ILE A 341 -4.50 21.87 -25.01
N GLN A 342 -4.08 22.04 -26.27
CA GLN A 342 -4.54 21.22 -27.39
C GLN A 342 -3.70 19.94 -27.61
N LEU A 343 -2.68 19.72 -26.80
CA LEU A 343 -1.88 18.50 -26.90
C LEU A 343 -2.71 17.27 -26.57
N PRO A 344 -2.59 16.18 -27.36
CA PRO A 344 -3.25 14.93 -27.05
C PRO A 344 -2.80 14.39 -25.69
N ASP A 345 -3.72 13.76 -24.98
CA ASP A 345 -3.44 13.12 -23.68
C ASP A 345 -3.82 11.64 -23.74
N PRO A 346 -2.94 10.81 -24.29
CA PRO A 346 -3.22 9.39 -24.48
C PRO A 346 -3.39 8.64 -23.15
N LEU A 347 -2.81 9.14 -22.04
CA LEU A 347 -2.97 8.53 -20.73
C LEU A 347 -4.37 8.78 -20.17
N TYR A 348 -4.85 10.01 -20.27
CA TYR A 348 -6.20 10.36 -19.84
C TYR A 348 -7.27 9.64 -20.67
N GLU A 349 -7.08 9.55 -21.99
CA GLU A 349 -7.96 8.80 -22.88
C GLU A 349 -8.01 7.32 -22.52
N ALA A 350 -6.85 6.69 -22.19
CA ALA A 350 -6.78 5.29 -21.77
C ALA A 350 -7.49 5.04 -20.42
N ILE A 351 -7.37 5.97 -19.48
CA ILE A 351 -8.07 5.88 -18.18
C ILE A 351 -9.58 6.01 -18.35
N GLN A 352 -10.05 6.95 -19.17
CA GLN A 352 -11.48 7.10 -19.44
C GLN A 352 -12.08 5.87 -20.12
N GLN A 353 -11.38 5.31 -21.11
CA GLN A 353 -11.84 4.09 -21.80
C GLN A 353 -11.99 2.89 -20.84
N ARG A 354 -11.11 2.74 -19.85
CA ARG A 354 -11.23 1.70 -18.82
C ARG A 354 -12.43 1.92 -17.89
N GLN A 355 -12.68 3.16 -17.49
CA GLN A 355 -13.84 3.50 -16.67
C GLN A 355 -15.18 3.26 -17.39
N GLU A 356 -15.21 3.47 -18.70
CA GLU A 356 -16.41 3.24 -19.53
C GLU A 356 -16.61 1.76 -19.86
N SER A 357 -15.54 0.96 -19.96
CA SER A 357 -15.62 -0.49 -20.21
C SER A 357 -15.98 -1.31 -18.97
N GLY A 358 -15.89 -0.72 -17.77
CA GLY A 358 -16.16 -1.41 -16.52
C GLY A 358 -15.09 -2.41 -16.10
N GLU A 359 -13.87 -2.29 -16.67
CA GLU A 359 -12.69 -3.09 -16.36
C GLU A 359 -11.81 -2.45 -15.28
#